data_7cfc76209fa3cc0106b6b664fd6dff76
#
_entry.id   7cfc76209fa3cc0106b6b664fd6dff76
#
_cell.length_a   1.000
_cell.length_b   1.000
_cell.length_c   1.000
_cell.angle_alpha   90.00
_cell.angle_beta   90.00
_cell.angle_gamma   90.00
#
_symmetry.space_group_name_H-M   'P 1'
#
loop_
_entity.id
_entity.type
_entity.pdbx_description
1 polymer ?
#
loop_
_entity_poly.entity_id
_entity_poly.type
_entity_poly.pdbx_seq_one_letter_code
_entity_poly.pdbx_strand_id
1 'polypeptide(L)'
;MQHLEHILECIHDKHIFIQTHNFPDPDAIASAYGLKVLLEKKGIGATICYKGRIDDTITAKMAQLLAIDIVEQEEITDMSAESEIILVDSQKGNANVIDMQGNEVLCIDHHPTYENQDYRYSDIRVEVGACASIIAGYFMESGIPVDKRTATALLYGIKVDTANMTRGVSPLDLEMFYRLFPLAEHALLQKLDTSVLHMKDLRAY
;
A
#
# COMPACT_ATOMS: atom_id res chain seq x y z
N MET A 1 14.48 -7.24 -16.42
CA MET A 1 13.48 -6.17 -16.61
C MET A 1 13.07 -5.75 -15.22
N GLN A 2 12.86 -4.47 -14.96
CA GLN A 2 12.47 -4.00 -13.62
C GLN A 2 10.99 -4.28 -13.38
N HIS A 3 10.58 -4.56 -12.14
CA HIS A 3 9.18 -4.87 -11.81
C HIS A 3 8.22 -3.76 -12.25
N LEU A 4 8.58 -2.50 -12.05
CA LEU A 4 7.77 -1.36 -12.48
C LEU A 4 7.53 -1.35 -14.00
N GLU A 5 8.50 -1.75 -14.82
CA GLU A 5 8.33 -1.84 -16.28
C GLU A 5 7.31 -2.91 -16.67
N HIS A 6 7.32 -4.09 -16.02
CA HIS A 6 6.32 -5.12 -16.23
C HIS A 6 4.91 -4.65 -15.84
N ILE A 7 4.77 -3.92 -14.72
CA ILE A 7 3.50 -3.33 -14.31
C ILE A 7 2.99 -2.39 -15.40
N LEU A 8 3.84 -1.51 -15.93
CA LEU A 8 3.47 -0.55 -16.97
C LEU A 8 3.09 -1.21 -18.28
N GLU A 9 3.74 -2.32 -18.66
CA GLU A 9 3.40 -3.09 -19.86
C GLU A 9 2.02 -3.77 -19.76
N CYS A 10 1.58 -4.09 -18.54
CA CYS A 10 0.30 -4.75 -18.29
C CYS A 10 -0.88 -3.79 -18.09
N ILE A 11 -0.62 -2.49 -17.90
CA ILE A 11 -1.64 -1.44 -17.78
C ILE A 11 -1.97 -0.91 -19.17
N HIS A 12 -3.26 -0.88 -19.53
CA HIS A 12 -3.73 -0.35 -20.80
C HIS A 12 -4.49 0.97 -20.65
N ASP A 13 -5.03 1.24 -19.46
CA ASP A 13 -5.76 2.45 -19.14
C ASP A 13 -4.84 3.61 -18.73
N LYS A 14 -5.29 4.83 -18.97
CA LYS A 14 -4.60 6.05 -18.50
C LYS A 14 -4.93 6.41 -17.06
N HIS A 15 -5.96 5.81 -16.51
CA HIS A 15 -6.39 5.93 -15.13
C HIS A 15 -6.81 4.56 -14.61
N ILE A 16 -6.30 4.18 -13.47
CA ILE A 16 -6.53 2.88 -12.85
C ILE A 16 -7.01 3.03 -11.41
N PHE A 17 -7.56 1.96 -10.87
CA PHE A 17 -7.89 1.88 -9.45
C PHE A 17 -6.85 1.01 -8.74
N ILE A 18 -6.37 1.46 -7.57
CA ILE A 18 -5.51 0.70 -6.68
C ILE A 18 -6.36 0.29 -5.50
N GLN A 19 -6.74 -0.97 -5.45
CA GLN A 19 -7.61 -1.52 -4.41
C GLN A 19 -6.79 -2.22 -3.34
N THR A 20 -7.07 -1.92 -2.08
CA THR A 20 -6.53 -2.61 -0.90
C THR A 20 -7.54 -3.64 -0.37
N HIS A 21 -7.14 -4.40 0.65
CA HIS A 21 -8.08 -5.22 1.39
C HIS A 21 -9.14 -4.38 2.11
N ASN A 22 -10.25 -5.01 2.54
CA ASN A 22 -11.29 -4.37 3.33
C ASN A 22 -10.73 -3.94 4.69
N PHE A 23 -11.14 -2.77 5.19
CA PHE A 23 -10.62 -2.18 6.43
C PHE A 23 -9.10 -2.04 6.42
N PRO A 24 -8.53 -1.30 5.44
CA PRO A 24 -7.10 -1.28 5.21
C PRO A 24 -6.33 -0.80 6.43
N ASP A 25 -5.18 -1.38 6.63
CA ASP A 25 -4.21 -0.99 7.63
C ASP A 25 -3.17 0.01 7.06
N PRO A 26 -2.21 0.48 7.87
CA PRO A 26 -1.19 1.40 7.38
C PRO A 26 -0.28 0.82 6.29
N ASP A 27 -0.02 -0.49 6.24
CA ASP A 27 0.81 -1.09 5.19
C ASP A 27 0.10 -1.07 3.85
N ALA A 28 -1.17 -1.47 3.81
CA ALA A 28 -2.02 -1.42 2.63
C ALA A 28 -2.10 0.00 2.03
N ILE A 29 -2.34 1.02 2.87
CA ILE A 29 -2.44 2.41 2.40
C ILE A 29 -1.08 2.97 1.98
N ALA A 30 0.01 2.66 2.70
CA ALA A 30 1.36 3.08 2.33
C ALA A 30 1.76 2.50 0.96
N SER A 31 1.49 1.22 0.77
CA SER A 31 1.79 0.49 -0.46
C SER A 31 1.00 1.03 -1.65
N ALA A 32 -0.32 1.21 -1.48
CA ALA A 32 -1.17 1.80 -2.51
C ALA A 32 -0.73 3.23 -2.86
N TYR A 33 -0.40 4.05 -1.86
CA TYR A 33 0.09 5.41 -2.07
C TYR A 33 1.45 5.44 -2.78
N GLY A 34 2.39 4.62 -2.37
CA GLY A 34 3.69 4.51 -3.02
C GLY A 34 3.56 4.09 -4.49
N LEU A 35 2.72 3.09 -4.78
CA LEU A 35 2.42 2.67 -6.15
C LEU A 35 1.77 3.80 -6.96
N LYS A 36 0.78 4.50 -6.42
CA LYS A 36 0.17 5.67 -7.05
C LYS A 36 1.21 6.70 -7.47
N VAL A 37 2.13 7.06 -6.57
CA VAL A 37 3.20 8.02 -6.87
C VAL A 37 4.09 7.54 -8.02
N LEU A 38 4.44 6.24 -8.06
CA LEU A 38 5.23 5.66 -9.16
C LEU A 38 4.50 5.77 -10.50
N LEU A 39 3.21 5.42 -10.53
CA LEU A 39 2.38 5.45 -11.74
C LEU A 39 2.17 6.88 -12.24
N GLU A 40 1.90 7.83 -11.35
CA GLU A 40 1.77 9.25 -11.69
C GLU A 40 3.07 9.84 -12.29
N LYS A 41 4.25 9.40 -11.80
CA LYS A 41 5.55 9.75 -12.41
C LYS A 41 5.72 9.20 -13.83
N LYS A 42 4.95 8.18 -14.18
CA LYS A 42 4.90 7.57 -15.52
C LYS A 42 3.72 8.08 -16.36
N GLY A 43 2.93 9.02 -15.86
CA GLY A 43 1.80 9.64 -16.56
C GLY A 43 0.51 8.84 -16.51
N ILE A 44 0.39 7.86 -15.61
CA ILE A 44 -0.82 7.08 -15.36
C ILE A 44 -1.50 7.62 -14.09
N GLY A 45 -2.75 8.08 -14.22
CA GLY A 45 -3.55 8.49 -13.07
C GLY A 45 -3.98 7.29 -12.23
N ALA A 46 -4.14 7.47 -10.91
CA ALA A 46 -4.61 6.39 -10.05
C ALA A 46 -5.49 6.89 -8.90
N THR A 47 -6.56 6.15 -8.62
CA THR A 47 -7.41 6.33 -7.44
C THR A 47 -7.19 5.17 -6.49
N ILE A 48 -6.83 5.48 -5.23
CA ILE A 48 -6.73 4.47 -4.17
C ILE A 48 -8.13 4.24 -3.62
N CYS A 49 -8.57 2.99 -3.61
CA CYS A 49 -9.90 2.61 -3.17
C CYS A 49 -9.88 1.44 -2.18
N TYR A 50 -10.88 1.41 -1.32
CA TYR A 50 -11.02 0.42 -0.27
C TYR A 50 -12.49 0.17 0.09
N LYS A 51 -12.76 -0.86 0.90
CA LYS A 51 -14.06 -1.14 1.51
C LYS A 51 -13.99 -1.11 3.02
N GLY A 52 -15.01 -0.52 3.64
CA GLY A 52 -15.20 -0.55 5.08
C GLY A 52 -14.81 0.75 5.79
N ARG A 53 -15.03 0.80 7.11
CA ARG A 53 -14.75 2.00 7.89
C ARG A 53 -13.34 1.98 8.45
N ILE A 54 -12.65 3.09 8.30
CA ILE A 54 -11.32 3.34 8.88
C ILE A 54 -11.35 4.51 9.87
N ASP A 55 -12.52 5.09 10.14
CA ASP A 55 -12.70 6.19 11.08
C ASP A 55 -12.12 5.83 12.46
N ASP A 56 -11.49 6.80 13.11
CA ASP A 56 -10.85 6.65 14.42
C ASP A 56 -9.74 5.58 14.48
N THR A 57 -9.25 5.14 13.33
CA THR A 57 -8.12 4.21 13.24
C THR A 57 -6.79 4.94 13.05
N ILE A 58 -5.69 4.20 13.27
CA ILE A 58 -4.35 4.69 12.93
C ILE A 58 -4.19 4.93 11.43
N THR A 59 -4.90 4.15 10.61
CA THR A 59 -4.93 4.27 9.15
C THR A 59 -5.54 5.59 8.71
N ALA A 60 -6.71 5.95 9.25
CA ALA A 60 -7.36 7.24 8.97
C ALA A 60 -6.46 8.41 9.36
N LYS A 61 -5.82 8.31 10.52
CA LYS A 61 -4.88 9.34 10.98
C LYS A 61 -3.64 9.45 10.09
N MET A 62 -3.11 8.34 9.62
CA MET A 62 -2.01 8.33 8.66
C MET A 62 -2.42 9.01 7.35
N ALA A 63 -3.56 8.62 6.78
CA ALA A 63 -4.08 9.22 5.56
C ALA A 63 -4.27 10.75 5.72
N GLN A 64 -4.84 11.19 6.85
CA GLN A 64 -5.02 12.61 7.14
C GLN A 64 -3.70 13.36 7.30
N LEU A 65 -2.77 12.86 8.11
CA LEU A 65 -1.49 13.53 8.39
C LEU A 65 -0.59 13.62 7.17
N LEU A 66 -0.65 12.61 6.31
CA LEU A 66 0.14 12.53 5.07
C LEU A 66 -0.63 13.06 3.86
N ALA A 67 -1.86 13.56 4.03
CA ALA A 67 -2.73 14.02 2.95
C ALA A 67 -2.80 12.99 1.79
N ILE A 68 -3.08 11.74 2.14
CA ILE A 68 -3.28 10.65 1.18
C ILE A 68 -4.78 10.57 0.89
N ASP A 69 -5.15 10.83 -0.35
CA ASP A 69 -6.53 10.71 -0.81
C ASP A 69 -6.86 9.23 -1.03
N ILE A 70 -7.83 8.73 -0.29
CA ILE A 70 -8.36 7.37 -0.37
C ILE A 70 -9.88 7.45 -0.48
N VAL A 71 -10.49 6.60 -1.30
CA VAL A 71 -11.91 6.65 -1.62
C VAL A 71 -12.58 5.34 -1.17
N GLU A 72 -13.61 5.46 -0.35
CA GLU A 72 -14.43 4.29 0.00
C GLU A 72 -15.23 3.84 -1.22
N GLN A 73 -15.39 2.54 -1.42
CA GLN A 73 -16.01 1.95 -2.60
C GLN A 73 -17.36 2.58 -2.96
N GLU A 74 -18.20 2.90 -1.97
CA GLU A 74 -19.54 3.47 -2.19
C GLU A 74 -19.52 4.90 -2.74
N GLU A 75 -18.37 5.59 -2.64
CA GLU A 75 -18.16 6.95 -3.16
C GLU A 75 -17.61 6.96 -4.60
N ILE A 76 -17.20 5.80 -5.13
CA ILE A 76 -16.67 5.69 -6.49
C ILE A 76 -17.82 5.71 -7.48
N THR A 77 -17.83 6.69 -8.38
CA THR A 77 -18.89 6.88 -9.37
C THR A 77 -18.46 6.66 -10.81
N ASP A 78 -17.16 6.52 -11.05
CA ASP A 78 -16.55 6.45 -12.38
C ASP A 78 -15.89 5.10 -12.71
N MET A 79 -16.01 4.09 -11.83
CA MET A 79 -15.56 2.73 -12.09
C MET A 79 -16.59 1.98 -12.94
N SER A 80 -16.11 1.32 -13.98
CA SER A 80 -16.88 0.45 -14.87
C SER A 80 -16.29 -0.96 -14.91
N ALA A 81 -16.96 -1.90 -15.57
CA ALA A 81 -16.47 -3.26 -15.76
C ALA A 81 -15.18 -3.34 -16.60
N GLU A 82 -14.88 -2.30 -17.38
CA GLU A 82 -13.67 -2.19 -18.17
C GLU A 82 -12.52 -1.54 -17.40
N SER A 83 -12.79 -0.88 -16.26
CA SER A 83 -11.77 -0.20 -15.46
C SER A 83 -10.74 -1.19 -14.92
N GLU A 84 -9.48 -0.88 -15.07
CA GLU A 84 -8.39 -1.72 -14.58
C GLU A 84 -8.12 -1.48 -13.09
N ILE A 85 -7.99 -2.58 -12.33
CA ILE A 85 -7.70 -2.58 -10.90
C ILE A 85 -6.35 -3.25 -10.65
N ILE A 86 -5.53 -2.64 -9.80
CA ILE A 86 -4.36 -3.28 -9.19
C ILE A 86 -4.69 -3.58 -7.73
N LEU A 87 -4.63 -4.84 -7.35
CA LEU A 87 -4.72 -5.24 -5.96
C LEU A 87 -3.37 -5.03 -5.27
N VAL A 88 -3.38 -4.38 -4.12
CA VAL A 88 -2.18 -4.12 -3.32
C VAL A 88 -2.43 -4.57 -1.90
N ASP A 89 -1.48 -5.33 -1.35
CA ASP A 89 -1.56 -5.94 -0.02
C ASP A 89 -2.79 -6.83 0.16
N SER A 90 -3.18 -7.45 -0.93
CA SER A 90 -4.38 -8.28 -1.01
C SER A 90 -4.41 -9.09 -2.30
N GLN A 91 -5.20 -10.17 -2.31
CA GLN A 91 -5.35 -11.05 -3.46
C GLN A 91 -6.83 -11.33 -3.75
N LYS A 92 -7.15 -11.50 -5.04
CA LYS A 92 -8.47 -11.91 -5.52
C LYS A 92 -8.94 -13.19 -4.82
N GLY A 93 -10.20 -13.20 -4.41
CA GLY A 93 -10.80 -14.38 -3.74
C GLY A 93 -10.49 -14.49 -2.24
N ASN A 94 -9.66 -13.63 -1.67
CA ASN A 94 -9.47 -13.58 -0.23
C ASN A 94 -10.73 -13.05 0.47
N ALA A 95 -11.06 -13.62 1.63
CA ALA A 95 -12.28 -13.27 2.38
C ALA A 95 -12.32 -11.79 2.85
N ASN A 96 -11.17 -11.14 2.93
CA ASN A 96 -11.02 -9.73 3.30
C ASN A 96 -10.91 -8.78 2.10
N VAL A 97 -11.22 -9.23 0.89
CA VAL A 97 -11.20 -8.42 -0.34
C VAL A 97 -12.55 -8.51 -1.01
N ILE A 98 -13.20 -7.36 -1.21
CA ILE A 98 -14.44 -7.32 -1.98
C ILE A 98 -14.10 -7.32 -3.48
N ASP A 99 -14.91 -8.04 -4.26
CA ASP A 99 -14.90 -7.97 -5.72
C ASP A 99 -15.58 -6.65 -6.14
N MET A 100 -14.81 -5.70 -6.65
CA MET A 100 -15.31 -4.42 -7.18
C MET A 100 -15.72 -4.59 -8.64
N GLN A 101 -16.44 -3.61 -9.18
CA GLN A 101 -16.99 -3.68 -10.54
C GLN A 101 -15.93 -3.75 -11.65
N GLY A 102 -14.68 -3.34 -11.39
CA GLY A 102 -13.60 -3.33 -12.39
C GLY A 102 -12.98 -4.72 -12.63
N ASN A 103 -11.90 -4.73 -13.40
CA ASN A 103 -11.14 -5.92 -13.75
C ASN A 103 -9.79 -5.91 -13.00
N GLU A 104 -9.58 -6.85 -12.09
CA GLU A 104 -8.33 -6.96 -11.34
C GLU A 104 -7.23 -7.56 -12.24
N VAL A 105 -6.42 -6.70 -12.83
CA VAL A 105 -5.40 -7.07 -13.82
C VAL A 105 -4.03 -7.36 -13.22
N LEU A 106 -3.74 -6.81 -12.05
CA LEU A 106 -2.44 -6.91 -11.39
C LEU A 106 -2.60 -7.14 -9.88
N CYS A 107 -1.58 -7.79 -9.30
CA CYS A 107 -1.51 -8.01 -7.85
C CYS A 107 -0.09 -7.80 -7.34
N ILE A 108 0.05 -7.06 -6.23
CA ILE A 108 1.31 -6.88 -5.50
C ILE A 108 1.02 -7.18 -4.04
N ASP A 109 1.62 -8.23 -3.48
CA ASP A 109 1.27 -8.70 -2.15
C ASP A 109 2.43 -9.46 -1.47
N HIS A 110 2.33 -9.66 -0.17
CA HIS A 110 3.26 -10.47 0.61
C HIS A 110 2.58 -11.63 1.36
N HIS A 111 1.27 -11.78 1.22
CA HIS A 111 0.53 -12.87 1.86
C HIS A 111 0.62 -14.18 1.07
N PRO A 112 0.45 -15.35 1.72
CA PRO A 112 0.41 -16.63 1.03
C PRO A 112 -0.71 -16.71 -0.01
N THR A 113 -0.39 -17.28 -1.17
CA THR A 113 -1.37 -17.53 -2.24
C THR A 113 -1.98 -18.91 -2.08
N TYR A 114 -3.30 -18.99 -2.06
CA TYR A 114 -4.03 -20.25 -1.88
C TYR A 114 -4.59 -20.83 -3.17
N GLU A 115 -4.78 -20.00 -4.19
CA GLU A 115 -5.35 -20.37 -5.49
C GLU A 115 -4.56 -19.75 -6.65
N ASN A 116 -4.61 -20.38 -7.82
CA ASN A 116 -4.09 -19.77 -9.04
C ASN A 116 -4.97 -18.58 -9.42
N GLN A 117 -4.35 -17.42 -9.55
CA GLN A 117 -5.02 -16.17 -9.90
C GLN A 117 -4.77 -15.83 -11.37
N ASP A 118 -5.80 -15.30 -12.02
CA ASP A 118 -5.72 -14.86 -13.43
C ASP A 118 -5.39 -13.36 -13.48
N TYR A 119 -4.12 -13.03 -13.20
CA TYR A 119 -3.59 -11.69 -13.37
C TYR A 119 -2.72 -11.62 -14.63
N ARG A 120 -2.68 -10.45 -15.29
CA ARG A 120 -1.68 -10.22 -16.35
C ARG A 120 -0.26 -10.21 -15.78
N TYR A 121 -0.12 -9.74 -14.54
CA TYR A 121 1.13 -9.78 -13.79
C TYR A 121 0.86 -9.83 -12.28
N SER A 122 1.67 -10.57 -11.55
CA SER A 122 1.65 -10.57 -10.09
C SER A 122 3.07 -10.59 -9.52
N ASP A 123 3.27 -9.84 -8.45
CA ASP A 123 4.49 -9.86 -7.64
C ASP A 123 4.12 -10.17 -6.18
N ILE A 124 4.12 -11.45 -5.84
CA ILE A 124 3.73 -11.94 -4.51
C ILE A 124 4.96 -12.52 -3.82
N ARG A 125 5.39 -11.89 -2.73
CA ARG A 125 6.65 -12.21 -2.01
C ARG A 125 6.37 -12.59 -0.56
N VAL A 126 6.01 -13.83 -0.32
CA VAL A 126 5.60 -14.34 0.99
C VAL A 126 6.68 -14.30 2.08
N GLU A 127 7.94 -14.16 1.70
CA GLU A 127 9.07 -13.99 2.61
C GLU A 127 9.27 -12.56 3.08
N VAL A 128 8.60 -11.58 2.46
CA VAL A 128 8.73 -10.16 2.80
C VAL A 128 7.76 -9.80 3.93
N GLY A 129 8.21 -9.01 4.88
CA GLY A 129 7.46 -8.68 6.08
C GLY A 129 6.40 -7.60 5.91
N ALA A 130 6.45 -6.82 4.79
CA ALA A 130 5.50 -5.75 4.50
C ALA A 130 5.41 -5.49 3.00
N CYS A 131 4.21 -5.28 2.47
CA CYS A 131 3.99 -4.92 1.07
C CYS A 131 4.67 -3.57 0.72
N ALA A 132 4.72 -2.64 1.67
CA ALA A 132 5.44 -1.36 1.53
C ALA A 132 6.93 -1.54 1.23
N SER A 133 7.56 -2.63 1.65
CA SER A 133 8.95 -2.95 1.30
C SER A 133 9.08 -3.32 -0.17
N ILE A 134 8.11 -4.03 -0.74
CA ILE A 134 8.08 -4.39 -2.17
C ILE A 134 7.96 -3.10 -3.00
N ILE A 135 7.02 -2.24 -2.66
CA ILE A 135 6.81 -0.95 -3.35
C ILE A 135 8.03 -0.04 -3.21
N ALA A 136 8.66 0.04 -2.04
CA ALA A 136 9.90 0.78 -1.85
C ALA A 136 11.03 0.25 -2.75
N GLY A 137 11.10 -1.07 -2.92
CA GLY A 137 12.01 -1.72 -3.85
C GLY A 137 11.84 -1.23 -5.28
N TYR A 138 10.61 -1.01 -5.75
CA TYR A 138 10.37 -0.50 -7.10
C TYR A 138 10.92 0.92 -7.32
N PHE A 139 10.86 1.79 -6.30
CA PHE A 139 11.54 3.10 -6.38
C PHE A 139 13.04 2.94 -6.54
N MET A 140 13.66 2.03 -5.78
CA MET A 140 15.09 1.81 -5.83
C MET A 140 15.53 1.22 -7.17
N GLU A 141 14.79 0.23 -7.69
CA GLU A 141 15.06 -0.41 -8.98
C GLU A 141 14.90 0.57 -10.15
N SER A 142 13.85 1.38 -10.13
CA SER A 142 13.56 2.33 -11.21
C SER A 142 14.39 3.61 -11.18
N GLY A 143 15.11 3.86 -10.08
CA GLY A 143 15.85 5.11 -9.87
C GLY A 143 14.95 6.35 -9.70
N ILE A 144 13.65 6.17 -9.52
CA ILE A 144 12.72 7.27 -9.25
C ILE A 144 12.95 7.76 -7.81
N PRO A 145 13.24 9.07 -7.60
CA PRO A 145 13.49 9.58 -6.26
C PRO A 145 12.22 9.51 -5.40
N VAL A 146 12.38 9.03 -4.17
CA VAL A 146 11.32 8.99 -3.15
C VAL A 146 11.25 10.36 -2.48
N ASP A 147 10.10 11.02 -2.52
CA ASP A 147 9.89 12.26 -1.76
C ASP A 147 9.64 11.96 -0.27
N LYS A 148 9.76 13.01 0.56
CA LYS A 148 9.66 12.90 2.01
C LYS A 148 8.36 12.28 2.49
N ARG A 149 7.23 12.65 1.88
CA ARG A 149 5.90 12.15 2.26
C ARG A 149 5.76 10.67 1.92
N THR A 150 6.16 10.28 0.73
CA THR A 150 6.17 8.88 0.27
C THR A 150 7.10 8.03 1.14
N ALA A 151 8.31 8.53 1.44
CA ALA A 151 9.23 7.84 2.34
C ALA A 151 8.64 7.64 3.74
N THR A 152 7.93 8.64 4.26
CA THR A 152 7.28 8.57 5.57
C THR A 152 6.16 7.53 5.58
N ALA A 153 5.32 7.51 4.52
CA ALA A 153 4.24 6.55 4.38
C ALA A 153 4.77 5.11 4.34
N LEU A 154 5.69 4.83 3.39
CA LEU A 154 6.26 3.50 3.21
C LEU A 154 7.01 3.01 4.45
N LEU A 155 7.81 3.88 5.09
CA LEU A 155 8.52 3.53 6.31
C LEU A 155 7.55 3.21 7.46
N TYR A 156 6.41 3.92 7.55
CA TYR A 156 5.41 3.66 8.55
C TYR A 156 4.68 2.33 8.30
N GLY A 157 4.32 2.01 7.05
CA GLY A 157 3.77 0.71 6.67
C GLY A 157 4.70 -0.43 7.09
N ILE A 158 5.98 -0.37 6.70
CA ILE A 158 6.99 -1.36 7.11
C ILE A 158 7.05 -1.53 8.64
N LYS A 159 7.07 -0.41 9.39
CA LYS A 159 7.10 -0.45 10.85
C LYS A 159 5.89 -1.16 11.47
N VAL A 160 4.71 -0.87 10.97
CA VAL A 160 3.46 -1.41 11.54
C VAL A 160 3.39 -2.91 11.28
N ASP A 161 3.55 -3.35 10.05
CA ASP A 161 3.36 -4.75 9.71
C ASP A 161 4.48 -5.67 10.24
N THR A 162 5.69 -5.16 10.32
CA THR A 162 6.82 -5.87 10.96
C THR A 162 6.88 -5.71 12.48
N ALA A 163 5.85 -5.13 13.12
CA ALA A 163 5.82 -4.83 14.55
C ALA A 163 7.11 -4.12 15.03
N ASN A 164 7.47 -3.00 14.38
CA ASN A 164 8.72 -2.26 14.59
C ASN A 164 9.98 -3.12 14.39
N MET A 165 10.05 -3.86 13.28
CA MET A 165 11.18 -4.71 12.91
C MET A 165 11.43 -5.89 13.87
N THR A 166 10.37 -6.40 14.50
CA THR A 166 10.47 -7.53 15.46
C THR A 166 9.73 -8.79 15.01
N ARG A 167 8.94 -8.72 13.92
CA ARG A 167 8.14 -9.85 13.44
C ARG A 167 8.22 -9.95 11.90
N GLY A 168 8.50 -11.14 11.39
CA GLY A 168 8.44 -11.47 9.95
C GLY A 168 9.41 -10.69 9.06
N VAL A 169 10.46 -10.11 9.63
CA VAL A 169 11.38 -9.21 8.92
C VAL A 169 12.25 -9.97 7.93
N SER A 170 12.25 -9.56 6.67
CA SER A 170 13.13 -10.03 5.62
C SER A 170 14.34 -9.11 5.40
N PRO A 171 15.35 -9.56 4.65
CA PRO A 171 16.44 -8.67 4.21
C PRO A 171 15.97 -7.45 3.43
N LEU A 172 14.89 -7.58 2.64
CA LEU A 172 14.32 -6.45 1.91
C LEU A 172 13.74 -5.39 2.86
N ASP A 173 13.01 -5.81 3.89
CA ASP A 173 12.46 -4.88 4.88
C ASP A 173 13.56 -4.07 5.58
N LEU A 174 14.64 -4.73 5.97
CA LEU A 174 15.81 -4.07 6.57
C LEU A 174 16.46 -3.09 5.62
N GLU A 175 16.65 -3.46 4.36
CA GLU A 175 17.24 -2.58 3.35
C GLU A 175 16.35 -1.37 3.09
N MET A 176 15.04 -1.58 2.88
CA MET A 176 14.11 -0.49 2.60
C MET A 176 13.94 0.42 3.81
N PHE A 177 13.87 -0.14 5.02
CA PHE A 177 13.88 0.65 6.25
C PHE A 177 15.11 1.57 6.31
N TYR A 178 16.30 1.02 6.10
CA TYR A 178 17.55 1.78 6.12
C TYR A 178 17.56 2.91 5.08
N ARG A 179 17.09 2.64 3.86
CA ARG A 179 17.08 3.62 2.75
C ARG A 179 16.03 4.71 2.94
N LEU A 180 14.84 4.37 3.45
CA LEU A 180 13.74 5.32 3.66
C LEU A 180 13.94 6.17 4.91
N PHE A 181 14.59 5.64 5.95
CA PHE A 181 14.75 6.31 7.25
C PHE A 181 15.30 7.73 7.15
N PRO A 182 16.41 8.02 6.44
CA PRO A 182 16.93 9.38 6.32
C PRO A 182 16.06 10.32 5.48
N LEU A 183 15.15 9.78 4.66
CA LEU A 183 14.26 10.56 3.79
C LEU A 183 12.94 10.92 4.48
N ALA A 184 12.52 10.14 5.48
CA ALA A 184 11.23 10.27 6.13
C ALA A 184 11.15 11.49 7.08
N GLU A 185 9.92 11.96 7.32
CA GLU A 185 9.62 13.01 8.29
C GLU A 185 9.39 12.42 9.68
N HIS A 186 10.45 12.37 10.50
CA HIS A 186 10.43 11.73 11.82
C HIS A 186 9.42 12.35 12.79
N ALA A 187 9.14 13.65 12.69
CA ALA A 187 8.12 14.29 13.50
C ALA A 187 6.70 13.76 13.23
N LEU A 188 6.40 13.40 11.97
CA LEU A 188 5.14 12.74 11.60
C LEU A 188 5.10 11.29 12.07
N LEU A 189 6.19 10.54 11.90
CA LEU A 189 6.31 9.17 12.44
C LEU A 189 6.04 9.14 13.94
N GLN A 190 6.64 10.05 14.69
CA GLN A 190 6.43 10.15 16.13
C GLN A 190 4.96 10.47 16.48
N LYS A 191 4.30 11.35 15.71
CA LYS A 191 2.86 11.63 15.91
C LYS A 191 1.99 10.41 15.62
N LEU A 192 2.34 9.59 14.63
CA LEU A 192 1.65 8.35 14.32
C LEU A 192 1.85 7.32 15.44
N ASP A 193 3.08 7.11 15.89
CA ASP A 193 3.41 6.18 16.96
C ASP A 193 2.70 6.53 18.29
N THR A 194 2.66 7.82 18.67
CA THR A 194 2.02 8.26 19.92
C THR A 194 0.50 8.19 19.88
N SER A 195 -0.11 8.05 18.70
CA SER A 195 -1.57 7.89 18.57
C SER A 195 -2.07 6.52 18.98
N VAL A 196 -1.21 5.52 18.96
CA VAL A 196 -1.52 4.15 19.41
C VAL A 196 -1.75 4.12 20.93
N LEU A 197 -1.15 5.06 21.65
CA LEU A 197 -1.33 5.23 23.10
C LEU A 197 -2.61 6.05 23.39
N HIS A 198 -3.79 5.54 23.10
CA HIS A 198 -5.03 6.26 23.38
C HIS A 198 -5.66 5.84 24.70
N MET A 199 -6.25 6.86 25.36
CA MET A 199 -7.18 6.91 26.50
C MET A 199 -7.75 5.59 27.05
N LYS A 200 -7.79 4.50 26.29
CA LYS A 200 -8.13 3.16 26.81
C LYS A 200 -7.01 2.60 27.69
N ASP A 201 -5.77 2.93 27.39
CA ASP A 201 -4.60 2.43 28.13
C ASP A 201 -4.39 3.21 29.45
N LEU A 202 -4.82 4.48 29.46
CA LEU A 202 -4.78 5.31 30.69
C LEU A 202 -5.86 4.96 31.72
N ARG A 203 -6.87 4.16 31.35
CA ARG A 203 -7.90 3.68 32.28
C ARG A 203 -7.54 2.33 32.95
N ALA A 204 -6.42 1.73 32.55
CA ALA A 204 -5.92 0.49 33.15
C ALA A 204 -4.92 0.71 34.31
N TYR A 205 -4.63 1.94 34.65
CA TYR A 205 -3.91 2.39 35.81
C TYR A 205 -4.81 3.31 36.66
#